data_067a4274329406d84ba4a9522dc4447a
#
_entry.id   067a4274329406d84ba4a9522dc4447a
#
_cell.length_a   1.000
_cell.length_b   1.000
_cell.length_c   1.000
_cell.angle_alpha   90.00
_cell.angle_beta   90.00
_cell.angle_gamma   90.00
#
_symmetry.space_group_name_H-M   'P 1'
#
loop_
_entity.id
_entity.type
_entity.pdbx_description
1 polymer ?
#
loop_
_entity_poly.entity_id
_entity_poly.type
_entity_poly.pdbx_seq_one_letter_code
_entity_poly.pdbx_strand_id
1 'polypeptide(L)'
;VFGDYDVDGVTSTTILLEVLHRLGWTVNAYLPSRMDEGYGLSRDGVENCLKANPVSLLLAVDCGSTAVETIGWLREAAVDVIVLDHHQVSDPAPAAVALVNPQLAADGEPDFRELCSAGLAFKLAHALVKRGRAEGLSLAQDFDLRPLLDLVALGTVADIVPLVRENRILVTA
;
A
#
# COMPACT_ATOMS: atom_id res chain seq x y z
N VAL A 1 -4.56 1.24 7.66
CA VAL A 1 -4.30 1.34 6.22
C VAL A 1 -5.27 2.36 5.63
N PHE A 2 -4.74 3.35 4.93
CA PHE A 2 -5.51 4.33 4.16
C PHE A 2 -5.31 4.00 2.67
N GLY A 3 -6.37 3.59 1.99
CA GLY A 3 -6.33 3.23 0.57
C GLY A 3 -7.02 4.26 -0.32
N ASP A 4 -6.85 4.14 -1.66
CA ASP A 4 -7.72 4.86 -2.59
C ASP A 4 -9.03 4.08 -2.77
N TYR A 5 -10.04 4.74 -3.36
CA TYR A 5 -11.41 4.21 -3.53
C TYR A 5 -11.59 3.38 -4.80
N ASP A 6 -10.60 3.32 -5.67
CA ASP A 6 -10.67 2.51 -6.89
C ASP A 6 -10.33 1.03 -6.62
N VAL A 7 -10.32 0.22 -7.68
CA VAL A 7 -10.11 -1.23 -7.52
C VAL A 7 -8.72 -1.56 -7.04
N ASP A 8 -7.67 -0.83 -7.48
CA ASP A 8 -6.31 -1.07 -7.03
C ASP A 8 -6.15 -0.68 -5.55
N GLY A 9 -6.67 0.48 -5.14
CA GLY A 9 -6.68 0.92 -3.75
C GLY A 9 -7.45 -0.02 -2.83
N VAL A 10 -8.63 -0.50 -3.24
CA VAL A 10 -9.45 -1.44 -2.46
C VAL A 10 -8.77 -2.80 -2.33
N THR A 11 -8.23 -3.36 -3.41
CA THR A 11 -7.57 -4.67 -3.38
C THR A 11 -6.27 -4.64 -2.60
N SER A 12 -5.45 -3.60 -2.77
CA SER A 12 -4.21 -3.41 -2.00
C SER A 12 -4.49 -3.26 -0.50
N THR A 13 -5.49 -2.47 -0.13
CA THR A 13 -5.95 -2.33 1.26
C THR A 13 -6.40 -3.68 1.83
N THR A 14 -7.18 -4.45 1.09
CA THR A 14 -7.69 -5.75 1.52
C THR A 14 -6.56 -6.75 1.75
N ILE A 15 -5.59 -6.83 0.83
CA ILE A 15 -4.39 -7.68 0.98
C ILE A 15 -3.65 -7.35 2.28
N LEU A 16 -3.40 -6.07 2.55
CA LEU A 16 -2.67 -5.66 3.74
C LEU A 16 -3.45 -5.89 5.02
N LEU A 17 -4.77 -5.64 5.03
CA LEU A 17 -5.61 -5.95 6.19
C LEU A 17 -5.57 -7.44 6.54
N GLU A 18 -5.80 -8.30 5.55
CA GLU A 18 -5.80 -9.75 5.75
C GLU A 18 -4.47 -10.24 6.32
N VAL A 19 -3.36 -9.79 5.74
CA VAL A 19 -2.03 -10.22 6.16
C VAL A 19 -1.67 -9.68 7.55
N LEU A 20 -1.89 -8.41 7.80
CA LEU A 20 -1.56 -7.78 9.08
C LEU A 20 -2.40 -8.36 10.22
N HIS A 21 -3.72 -8.55 10.02
CA HIS A 21 -4.59 -9.19 11.00
C HIS A 21 -4.12 -10.62 11.32
N ARG A 22 -3.85 -11.44 10.31
CA ARG A 22 -3.40 -12.82 10.50
C ARG A 22 -2.02 -12.92 11.14
N LEU A 23 -1.17 -11.90 10.98
CA LEU A 23 0.10 -11.78 11.69
C LEU A 23 -0.05 -11.23 13.12
N GLY A 24 -1.28 -10.94 13.57
CA GLY A 24 -1.59 -10.54 14.94
C GLY A 24 -1.55 -9.02 15.19
N TRP A 25 -1.56 -8.21 14.15
CA TRP A 25 -1.54 -6.75 14.30
C TRP A 25 -2.95 -6.19 14.47
N THR A 26 -3.09 -5.16 15.29
CA THR A 26 -4.31 -4.35 15.35
C THR A 26 -4.25 -3.34 14.22
N VAL A 27 -5.12 -3.50 13.23
CA VAL A 27 -5.14 -2.67 12.03
C VAL A 27 -6.57 -2.36 11.62
N ASN A 28 -6.81 -1.14 11.14
CA ASN A 28 -8.08 -0.71 10.57
C ASN A 28 -7.86 -0.22 9.14
N ALA A 29 -8.90 -0.29 8.31
CA ALA A 29 -8.90 0.33 6.99
C ALA A 29 -9.69 1.63 7.00
N TYR A 30 -9.29 2.53 6.12
CA TYR A 30 -10.02 3.71 5.74
C TYR A 30 -9.95 3.90 4.23
N LEU A 31 -11.09 4.02 3.59
CA LEU A 31 -11.21 4.37 2.17
C LEU A 31 -11.97 5.69 2.10
N PRO A 32 -11.39 6.74 1.51
CA PRO A 32 -12.03 8.06 1.48
C PRO A 32 -13.24 8.08 0.54
N SER A 33 -14.21 8.94 0.87
CA SER A 33 -15.33 9.22 -0.04
C SER A 33 -14.85 10.17 -1.14
N ARG A 34 -14.91 9.70 -2.39
CA ARG A 34 -14.57 10.53 -3.56
C ARG A 34 -15.33 11.85 -3.61
N MET A 35 -16.58 11.83 -3.17
CA MET A 35 -17.47 12.99 -3.28
C MET A 35 -17.21 14.05 -2.24
N ASP A 36 -16.76 13.63 -1.03
CA ASP A 36 -16.71 14.49 0.14
C ASP A 36 -15.30 14.80 0.63
N GLU A 37 -14.32 13.92 0.36
CA GLU A 37 -12.98 13.98 0.93
C GLU A 37 -11.87 14.18 -0.10
N GLY A 38 -12.23 14.22 -1.38
CA GLY A 38 -11.28 14.45 -2.47
C GLY A 38 -10.54 13.18 -2.92
N TYR A 39 -9.44 13.38 -3.64
CA TYR A 39 -8.63 12.33 -4.25
C TYR A 39 -7.35 12.09 -3.45
N GLY A 40 -6.95 10.83 -3.37
CA GLY A 40 -5.68 10.43 -2.79
C GLY A 40 -5.56 10.71 -1.29
N LEU A 41 -4.34 10.93 -0.80
CA LEU A 41 -4.06 11.21 0.62
C LEU A 41 -4.37 12.69 0.95
N SER A 42 -5.66 13.05 0.86
CA SER A 42 -6.14 14.40 1.15
C SER A 42 -6.10 14.72 2.64
N ARG A 43 -6.02 16.00 2.99
CA ARG A 43 -6.05 16.44 4.38
C ARG A 43 -7.36 16.06 5.07
N ASP A 44 -8.49 16.29 4.43
CA ASP A 44 -9.83 16.04 4.99
C ASP A 44 -10.05 14.55 5.21
N GLY A 45 -9.70 13.70 4.22
CA GLY A 45 -9.79 12.25 4.35
C GLY A 45 -8.93 11.70 5.49
N VAL A 46 -7.70 12.21 5.63
CA VAL A 46 -6.79 11.79 6.72
C VAL A 46 -7.32 12.25 8.09
N GLU A 47 -7.82 13.49 8.21
CA GLU A 47 -8.42 13.95 9.47
C GLU A 47 -9.61 13.09 9.89
N ASN A 48 -10.47 12.72 8.94
CA ASN A 48 -11.60 11.84 9.21
C ASN A 48 -11.14 10.41 9.58
N CYS A 49 -10.13 9.90 8.88
CA CYS A 49 -9.49 8.63 9.22
C CYS A 49 -8.98 8.62 10.67
N LEU A 50 -8.22 9.65 11.07
CA LEU A 50 -7.67 9.74 12.43
C LEU A 50 -8.73 9.98 13.51
N LYS A 51 -9.84 10.67 13.19
CA LYS A 51 -10.98 10.80 14.12
C LYS A 51 -11.66 9.45 14.35
N ALA A 52 -11.81 8.65 13.29
CA ALA A 52 -12.42 7.32 13.39
C ALA A 52 -11.46 6.30 14.04
N ASN A 53 -10.18 6.38 13.72
CA ASN A 53 -9.16 5.42 14.13
C ASN A 53 -7.88 6.16 14.52
N PRO A 54 -7.72 6.58 15.78
CA PRO A 54 -6.46 7.17 16.23
C PRO A 54 -5.31 6.16 16.12
N VAL A 55 -4.25 6.52 15.38
CA VAL A 55 -3.10 5.64 15.12
C VAL A 55 -1.78 6.43 15.24
N SER A 56 -0.70 5.72 15.47
CA SER A 56 0.68 6.25 15.42
C SER A 56 1.41 5.91 14.11
N LEU A 57 0.87 4.97 13.33
CA LEU A 57 1.40 4.60 12.02
C LEU A 57 0.25 4.54 11.02
N LEU A 58 0.40 5.25 9.91
CA LEU A 58 -0.50 5.24 8.77
C LEU A 58 0.22 4.61 7.57
N LEU A 59 -0.37 3.56 7.03
CA LEU A 59 0.11 2.93 5.80
C LEU A 59 -0.79 3.43 4.66
N ALA A 60 -0.28 4.33 3.84
CA ALA A 60 -0.96 4.84 2.65
C ALA A 60 -0.69 3.91 1.47
N VAL A 61 -1.74 3.41 0.82
CA VAL A 61 -1.63 2.51 -0.33
C VAL A 61 -2.40 3.07 -1.51
N ASP A 62 -1.80 2.99 -2.68
CA ASP A 62 -2.34 3.51 -3.93
C ASP A 62 -2.55 5.04 -3.93
N CYS A 63 -1.87 5.71 -3.04
CA CYS A 63 -1.86 7.16 -2.90
C CYS A 63 -0.67 7.61 -2.05
N GLY A 64 -0.40 8.91 -2.07
CA GLY A 64 0.57 9.50 -1.16
C GLY A 64 1.85 10.00 -1.81
N SER A 65 2.21 9.55 -3.02
CA SER A 65 3.45 9.94 -3.71
C SER A 65 3.57 11.44 -4.02
N THR A 66 2.47 12.17 -3.95
CA THR A 66 2.43 13.63 -4.15
C THR A 66 1.98 14.41 -2.91
N ALA A 67 1.67 13.72 -1.80
CA ALA A 67 1.03 14.31 -0.62
C ALA A 67 2.04 14.96 0.35
N VAL A 68 2.89 15.86 -0.15
CA VAL A 68 3.98 16.50 0.62
C VAL A 68 3.46 17.21 1.86
N GLU A 69 2.44 18.05 1.71
CA GLU A 69 1.88 18.85 2.80
C GLU A 69 1.16 17.98 3.84
N THR A 70 0.33 17.03 3.38
CA THR A 70 -0.40 16.12 4.27
C THR A 70 0.54 15.25 5.10
N ILE A 71 1.59 14.69 4.47
CA ILE A 71 2.59 13.87 5.17
C ILE A 71 3.43 14.71 6.11
N GLY A 72 3.78 15.93 5.72
CA GLY A 72 4.46 16.88 6.60
C GLY A 72 3.66 17.17 7.88
N TRP A 73 2.38 17.42 7.73
CA TRP A 73 1.48 17.63 8.85
C TRP A 73 1.32 16.39 9.74
N LEU A 74 1.18 15.19 9.16
CA LEU A 74 1.10 13.95 9.92
C LEU A 74 2.33 13.73 10.79
N ARG A 75 3.51 14.03 10.26
CA ARG A 75 4.76 13.98 11.03
C ARG A 75 4.77 14.96 12.20
N GLU A 76 4.26 16.18 12.01
CA GLU A 76 4.10 17.17 13.11
C GLU A 76 3.11 16.68 14.17
N ALA A 77 2.10 15.91 13.76
CA ALA A 77 1.13 15.27 14.64
C ALA A 77 1.64 13.95 15.27
N ALA A 78 2.93 13.62 15.11
CA ALA A 78 3.57 12.38 15.58
C ALA A 78 2.92 11.10 15.03
N VAL A 79 2.43 11.14 13.79
CA VAL A 79 1.95 9.98 13.05
C VAL A 79 2.98 9.66 11.97
N ASP A 80 3.59 8.49 12.08
CA ASP A 80 4.49 7.95 11.07
C ASP A 80 3.71 7.54 9.82
N VAL A 81 4.29 7.77 8.64
CA VAL A 81 3.67 7.40 7.36
C VAL A 81 4.60 6.50 6.55
N ILE A 82 4.06 5.38 6.09
CA ILE A 82 4.66 4.55 5.04
C ILE A 82 3.76 4.65 3.82
N VAL A 83 4.36 4.96 2.66
CA VAL A 83 3.66 5.05 1.38
C VAL A 83 4.02 3.85 0.52
N LEU A 84 3.01 3.14 0.01
CA LEU A 84 3.12 2.14 -1.05
C LEU A 84 2.28 2.63 -2.23
N ASP A 85 2.93 3.15 -3.25
CA ASP A 85 2.26 3.81 -4.37
C ASP A 85 3.05 3.59 -5.66
N HIS A 86 2.38 3.65 -6.80
CA HIS A 86 3.00 3.49 -8.12
C HIS A 86 2.83 4.73 -9.00
N HIS A 87 2.06 5.71 -8.55
CA HIS A 87 1.85 6.96 -9.25
C HIS A 87 3.11 7.81 -9.30
N GLN A 88 3.08 8.87 -10.11
CA GLN A 88 4.20 9.78 -10.24
C GLN A 88 4.56 10.45 -8.91
N VAL A 89 5.84 10.50 -8.58
CA VAL A 89 6.30 11.12 -7.33
C VAL A 89 6.52 12.61 -7.57
N SER A 90 6.11 13.44 -6.61
CA SER A 90 6.38 14.89 -6.65
C SER A 90 7.86 15.21 -6.43
N ASP A 91 8.26 16.40 -6.85
CA ASP A 91 9.57 16.97 -6.54
C ASP A 91 9.37 18.32 -5.79
N PRO A 92 9.73 18.40 -4.50
CA PRO A 92 10.34 17.36 -3.68
C PRO A 92 9.40 16.20 -3.36
N ALA A 93 9.95 15.01 -3.11
CA ALA A 93 9.18 13.86 -2.65
C ALA A 93 8.65 14.05 -1.22
N PRO A 94 7.51 13.43 -0.85
CA PRO A 94 6.98 13.48 0.51
C PRO A 94 7.97 12.91 1.54
N ALA A 95 8.10 13.58 2.69
CA ALA A 95 8.99 13.18 3.78
C ALA A 95 8.35 12.08 4.67
N ALA A 96 7.90 10.99 4.05
CA ALA A 96 7.42 9.79 4.73
C ALA A 96 8.57 9.03 5.41
N VAL A 97 8.26 8.18 6.41
CA VAL A 97 9.25 7.27 7.02
C VAL A 97 9.80 6.29 5.96
N ALA A 98 8.93 5.84 5.07
CA ALA A 98 9.32 5.11 3.88
C ALA A 98 8.38 5.46 2.72
N LEU A 99 8.95 5.69 1.54
CA LEU A 99 8.24 5.86 0.28
C LEU A 99 8.68 4.74 -0.65
N VAL A 100 7.82 3.75 -0.80
CA VAL A 100 8.02 2.60 -1.70
C VAL A 100 7.24 2.87 -2.97
N ASN A 101 7.97 3.23 -4.02
CA ASN A 101 7.38 3.53 -5.32
C ASN A 101 8.33 3.05 -6.44
N PRO A 102 7.85 2.22 -7.38
CA PRO A 102 8.64 1.70 -8.47
C PRO A 102 9.23 2.76 -9.39
N GLN A 103 8.63 3.95 -9.46
CA GLN A 103 9.11 5.06 -10.27
C GLN A 103 10.43 5.66 -9.75
N LEU A 104 10.77 5.39 -8.49
CA LEU A 104 12.03 5.80 -7.86
C LEU A 104 13.19 4.82 -8.12
N ALA A 105 12.92 3.68 -8.76
CA ALA A 105 13.97 2.72 -9.10
C ALA A 105 15.00 3.34 -10.04
N ALA A 106 16.28 3.08 -9.78
CA ALA A 106 17.38 3.55 -10.62
C ALA A 106 17.23 3.03 -12.07
N ASP A 107 17.76 3.81 -13.03
CA ASP A 107 17.80 3.39 -14.43
C ASP A 107 18.57 2.07 -14.56
N GLY A 108 17.92 1.05 -15.12
CA GLY A 108 18.51 -0.28 -15.29
C GLY A 108 17.92 -1.38 -14.41
N GLU A 109 17.04 -1.08 -13.45
CA GLU A 109 16.26 -2.07 -12.71
C GLU A 109 14.79 -2.07 -13.16
N PRO A 110 14.47 -2.68 -14.29
CA PRO A 110 13.19 -2.47 -14.96
C PRO A 110 12.04 -3.35 -14.45
N ASP A 111 12.32 -4.35 -13.60
CA ASP A 111 11.35 -5.46 -13.40
C ASP A 111 10.12 -5.08 -12.58
N PHE A 112 10.18 -4.01 -11.78
CA PHE A 112 9.11 -3.62 -10.86
C PHE A 112 8.35 -2.34 -11.25
N ARG A 113 8.81 -1.60 -12.26
CA ARG A 113 8.25 -0.28 -12.62
C ARG A 113 6.76 -0.33 -13.00
N GLU A 114 6.31 -1.48 -13.48
CA GLU A 114 4.94 -1.68 -13.96
C GLU A 114 4.01 -2.28 -12.89
N LEU A 115 4.49 -2.46 -11.65
CA LEU A 115 3.62 -2.96 -10.58
C LEU A 115 2.62 -1.88 -10.16
N CYS A 116 1.33 -2.25 -10.09
CA CYS A 116 0.31 -1.48 -9.41
C CYS A 116 0.38 -1.65 -7.88
N SER A 117 -0.41 -0.92 -7.13
CA SER A 117 -0.36 -0.94 -5.68
C SER A 117 -0.79 -2.28 -5.08
N ALA A 118 -1.68 -3.05 -5.71
CA ALA A 118 -1.99 -4.42 -5.28
C ALA A 118 -0.77 -5.35 -5.39
N GLY A 119 0.03 -5.20 -6.46
CA GLY A 119 1.30 -5.89 -6.60
C GLY A 119 2.31 -5.51 -5.52
N LEU A 120 2.43 -4.23 -5.20
CA LEU A 120 3.30 -3.73 -4.12
C LEU A 120 2.84 -4.21 -2.74
N ALA A 121 1.53 -4.18 -2.47
CA ALA A 121 0.95 -4.70 -1.23
C ALA A 121 1.25 -6.19 -1.05
N PHE A 122 1.13 -6.98 -2.11
CA PHE A 122 1.49 -8.39 -2.09
C PHE A 122 2.99 -8.62 -1.83
N LYS A 123 3.86 -7.80 -2.41
CA LYS A 123 5.30 -7.85 -2.15
C LYS A 123 5.64 -7.52 -0.70
N LEU A 124 5.01 -6.49 -0.13
CA LEU A 124 5.15 -6.18 1.29
C LEU A 124 4.65 -7.34 2.16
N ALA A 125 3.48 -7.91 1.85
CA ALA A 125 2.93 -9.08 2.53
C ALA A 125 3.91 -10.26 2.51
N HIS A 126 4.50 -10.55 1.34
CA HIS A 126 5.52 -11.60 1.20
C HIS A 126 6.76 -11.31 2.05
N ALA A 127 7.25 -10.07 2.05
CA ALA A 127 8.40 -9.67 2.86
C ALA A 127 8.12 -9.82 4.36
N LEU A 128 6.93 -9.40 4.83
CA LEU A 128 6.51 -9.53 6.23
C LEU A 128 6.42 -11.00 6.68
N VAL A 129 5.77 -11.85 5.88
CA VAL A 129 5.68 -13.28 6.18
C VAL A 129 7.05 -13.94 6.17
N LYS A 130 7.90 -13.64 5.19
CA LYS A 130 9.27 -14.14 5.11
C LYS A 130 10.10 -13.71 6.34
N ARG A 131 9.99 -12.45 6.74
CA ARG A 131 10.67 -11.91 7.93
C ARG A 131 10.13 -12.55 9.20
N GLY A 132 8.82 -12.65 9.35
CA GLY A 132 8.17 -13.30 10.50
C GLY A 132 8.63 -14.76 10.67
N ARG A 133 8.75 -15.50 9.57
CA ARG A 133 9.31 -16.87 9.60
C ARG A 133 10.75 -16.90 10.10
N ALA A 134 11.59 -16.01 9.59
CA ALA A 134 12.98 -15.92 9.98
C ALA A 134 13.17 -15.56 11.46
N GLU A 135 12.25 -14.78 12.03
CA GLU A 135 12.25 -14.40 13.45
C GLU A 135 11.46 -15.37 14.35
N GLY A 136 10.93 -16.46 13.79
CA GLY A 136 10.24 -17.49 14.58
C GLY A 136 8.80 -17.10 14.98
N LEU A 137 8.18 -16.12 14.31
CA LEU A 137 6.78 -15.76 14.56
C LEU A 137 5.87 -16.93 14.15
N SER A 138 5.19 -17.53 15.13
CA SER A 138 4.35 -18.71 14.90
C SER A 138 3.25 -18.48 13.87
N LEU A 139 2.63 -17.30 13.88
CA LEU A 139 1.58 -16.92 12.94
C LEU A 139 2.06 -16.81 11.48
N ALA A 140 3.36 -16.68 11.26
CA ALA A 140 3.94 -16.60 9.92
C ALA A 140 4.32 -17.97 9.33
N GLN A 141 4.50 -19.03 10.16
CA GLN A 141 5.08 -20.29 9.72
C GLN A 141 4.29 -20.96 8.59
N ASP A 142 2.99 -21.12 8.78
CA ASP A 142 2.11 -21.77 7.80
C ASP A 142 1.27 -20.77 6.97
N PHE A 143 1.72 -19.52 6.90
CA PHE A 143 0.97 -18.48 6.19
C PHE A 143 1.08 -18.68 4.67
N ASP A 144 -0.02 -19.05 4.03
CA ASP A 144 -0.14 -19.15 2.59
C ASP A 144 -0.67 -17.85 2.00
N LEU A 145 0.10 -17.20 1.13
CA LEU A 145 -0.26 -15.96 0.44
C LEU A 145 -0.96 -16.20 -0.91
N ARG A 146 -0.92 -17.42 -1.45
CA ARG A 146 -1.49 -17.73 -2.77
C ARG A 146 -2.97 -17.37 -2.91
N PRO A 147 -3.83 -17.55 -1.88
CA PRO A 147 -5.22 -17.12 -1.97
C PRO A 147 -5.44 -15.62 -2.20
N LEU A 148 -4.41 -14.79 -2.01
CA LEU A 148 -4.49 -13.34 -2.25
C LEU A 148 -4.11 -12.94 -3.69
N LEU A 149 -3.68 -13.89 -4.51
CA LEU A 149 -3.29 -13.61 -5.90
C LEU A 149 -4.49 -13.22 -6.78
N ASP A 150 -5.70 -13.63 -6.44
CA ASP A 150 -6.93 -13.19 -7.09
C ASP A 150 -7.15 -11.66 -6.92
N LEU A 151 -6.88 -11.13 -5.72
CA LEU A 151 -6.94 -9.68 -5.46
C LEU A 151 -5.84 -8.94 -6.21
N VAL A 152 -4.62 -9.51 -6.27
CA VAL A 152 -3.52 -8.92 -7.05
C VAL A 152 -3.89 -8.88 -8.54
N ALA A 153 -4.45 -9.97 -9.06
CA ALA A 153 -4.88 -10.03 -10.47
C ALA A 153 -5.98 -9.00 -10.75
N LEU A 154 -6.96 -8.87 -9.84
CA LEU A 154 -8.05 -7.92 -9.97
C LEU A 154 -7.55 -6.47 -10.00
N GLY A 155 -6.70 -6.05 -9.04
CA GLY A 155 -6.09 -4.73 -9.00
C GLY A 155 -5.26 -4.46 -10.26
N THR A 156 -4.35 -5.39 -10.60
CA THR A 156 -3.47 -5.26 -11.77
C THR A 156 -4.22 -5.07 -13.09
N VAL A 157 -5.32 -5.81 -13.29
CA VAL A 157 -6.11 -5.74 -14.52
C VAL A 157 -6.98 -4.47 -14.54
N ALA A 158 -7.57 -4.10 -13.41
CA ALA A 158 -8.44 -2.93 -13.31
C ALA A 158 -7.66 -1.62 -13.46
N ASP A 159 -6.43 -1.56 -12.97
CA ASP A 159 -5.53 -0.41 -13.10
C ASP A 159 -4.90 -0.28 -14.51
N ILE A 160 -5.14 -1.26 -15.38
CA ILE A 160 -4.70 -1.26 -16.79
C ILE A 160 -3.17 -1.18 -16.93
N VAL A 161 -2.41 -1.58 -15.93
CA VAL A 161 -0.96 -1.66 -16.04
C VAL A 161 -0.52 -2.77 -17.01
N PRO A 162 0.65 -2.65 -17.67
CA PRO A 162 1.12 -3.63 -18.63
C PRO A 162 1.26 -5.04 -18.03
N LEU A 163 0.62 -6.03 -18.66
CA LEU A 163 0.71 -7.45 -18.27
C LEU A 163 2.00 -8.08 -18.79
N VAL A 164 3.13 -7.55 -18.34
CA VAL A 164 4.48 -8.00 -18.68
C VAL A 164 5.21 -8.47 -17.43
N ARG A 165 6.27 -9.25 -17.60
CA ARG A 165 7.19 -9.64 -16.53
C ARG A 165 6.44 -10.14 -15.28
N GLU A 166 6.66 -9.51 -14.13
CA GLU A 166 6.08 -9.92 -12.85
C GLU A 166 4.56 -9.79 -12.82
N ASN A 167 3.98 -8.72 -13.39
CA ASN A 167 2.53 -8.58 -13.50
C ASN A 167 1.90 -9.78 -14.21
N ARG A 168 2.51 -10.24 -15.30
CA ARG A 168 2.02 -11.42 -16.01
C ARG A 168 2.09 -12.67 -15.15
N ILE A 169 3.16 -12.85 -14.38
CA ILE A 169 3.31 -14.01 -13.48
C ILE A 169 2.22 -13.97 -12.42
N LEU A 170 2.05 -12.83 -11.73
CA LEU A 170 1.09 -12.66 -10.64
C LEU A 170 -0.37 -12.86 -11.09
N VAL A 171 -0.72 -12.39 -12.30
CA VAL A 171 -2.09 -12.51 -12.85
C VAL A 171 -2.39 -13.93 -13.35
N THR A 172 -1.39 -14.75 -13.65
CA THR A 172 -1.58 -16.12 -14.17
C THR A 172 -1.34 -17.22 -13.13
N ALA A 173 -0.92 -16.86 -11.94
CA ALA A 173 -0.63 -17.81 -10.86
C ALA A 173 -1.89 -18.24 -10.10
#